data_e160c965293ed65ee2877162737282d5
#
_entry.id   e160c965293ed65ee2877162737282d5
#
_cell.length_a   1.000
_cell.length_b   1.000
_cell.length_c   1.000
_cell.angle_alpha   90.00
_cell.angle_beta   90.00
_cell.angle_gamma   90.00
#
_symmetry.space_group_name_H-M   'P 1'
#
loop_
_entity.id
_entity.type
_entity.pdbx_description
1 polymer ?
#
loop_
_entity_poly.entity_id
_entity_poly.type
_entity_poly.pdbx_seq_one_letter_code
_entity_poly.pdbx_strand_id
1 'polypeptide(L)'
;MRTVKTVLRYLLGIFFIGGGVNHFVHTDFYLKIMPPYLPLHLEAVYVSGVFEIVLGAILMVRPLARWAGWGLILLLIAIFPANIYVYQHQDLVPASPLMHTLRLPLQAVMIAWAYWYTRPEKPKSPSKLATQI
;
A
#
# COMPACT_ATOMS: atom_id res chain seq x y z
N MET A 1 4.82 -21.48 -5.34
CA MET A 1 5.03 -20.33 -4.42
C MET A 1 5.56 -19.08 -5.12
N ARG A 2 6.60 -19.20 -5.94
CA ARG A 2 7.13 -18.03 -6.69
C ARG A 2 6.10 -17.37 -7.60
N THR A 3 5.30 -18.14 -8.32
CA THR A 3 4.26 -17.62 -9.23
C THR A 3 3.18 -16.87 -8.46
N VAL A 4 2.71 -17.44 -7.35
CA VAL A 4 1.71 -16.79 -6.49
C VAL A 4 2.25 -15.48 -5.93
N LYS A 5 3.49 -15.48 -5.42
CA LYS A 5 4.14 -14.29 -4.89
C LYS A 5 4.25 -13.20 -5.96
N THR A 6 4.62 -13.57 -7.19
CA THR A 6 4.75 -12.64 -8.31
C THR A 6 3.39 -12.05 -8.71
N VAL A 7 2.35 -12.89 -8.85
CA VAL A 7 1.00 -12.42 -9.19
C VAL A 7 0.50 -11.44 -8.13
N LEU A 8 0.64 -11.79 -6.86
CA LEU A 8 0.22 -10.94 -5.75
C LEU A 8 1.01 -9.63 -5.71
N ARG A 9 2.28 -9.64 -6.13
CA ARG A 9 3.11 -8.44 -6.23
C ARG A 9 2.55 -7.46 -7.27
N TYR A 10 2.16 -7.95 -8.44
CA TYR A 10 1.54 -7.12 -9.46
C TYR A 10 0.16 -6.61 -9.02
N LEU A 11 -0.64 -7.45 -8.36
CA LEU A 11 -1.93 -7.03 -7.82
C LEU A 11 -1.78 -5.91 -6.79
N LEU A 12 -0.82 -6.04 -5.88
CA LEU A 12 -0.55 -5.00 -4.87
C LEU A 12 -0.07 -3.71 -5.52
N GLY A 13 0.83 -3.80 -6.50
CA GLY A 13 1.33 -2.64 -7.25
C GLY A 13 0.21 -1.90 -7.97
N ILE A 14 -0.65 -2.63 -8.67
CA ILE A 14 -1.80 -2.06 -9.38
C ILE A 14 -2.78 -1.41 -8.39
N PHE A 15 -3.01 -2.05 -7.25
CA PHE A 15 -3.87 -1.50 -6.20
C PHE A 15 -3.35 -0.14 -5.71
N PHE A 16 -2.05 -0.02 -5.43
CA PHE A 16 -1.48 1.25 -4.98
C PHE A 16 -1.45 2.30 -6.08
N ILE A 17 -1.17 1.93 -7.32
CA ILE A 17 -1.25 2.86 -8.46
C ILE A 17 -2.67 3.40 -8.59
N GLY A 18 -3.66 2.53 -8.58
CA GLY A 18 -5.06 2.92 -8.65
C GLY A 18 -5.48 3.81 -7.48
N GLY A 19 -5.06 3.47 -6.26
CA GLY A 19 -5.32 4.27 -5.07
C GLY A 19 -4.68 5.65 -5.16
N GLY A 20 -3.43 5.71 -5.62
CA GLY A 20 -2.71 6.99 -5.81
C GLY A 20 -3.37 7.88 -6.85
N VAL A 21 -3.78 7.32 -7.98
CA VAL A 21 -4.54 8.06 -9.01
C VAL A 21 -5.85 8.59 -8.41
N ASN A 22 -6.50 7.80 -7.58
CA ASN A 22 -7.75 8.18 -6.94
C ASN A 22 -7.60 9.41 -6.02
N HIS A 23 -6.43 9.64 -5.43
CA HIS A 23 -6.14 10.86 -4.67
C HIS A 23 -6.32 12.13 -5.52
N PHE A 24 -6.01 12.06 -6.80
CA PHE A 24 -6.15 13.19 -7.72
C PHE A 24 -7.55 13.29 -8.33
N VAL A 25 -8.22 12.17 -8.54
CA VAL A 25 -9.58 12.13 -9.13
C VAL A 25 -10.64 12.48 -8.09
N HIS A 26 -10.50 11.99 -6.85
CA HIS A 26 -11.43 12.20 -5.75
C HIS A 26 -10.76 12.93 -4.58
N THR A 27 -10.07 14.02 -4.87
CA THR A 27 -9.31 14.80 -3.89
C THR A 27 -10.18 15.22 -2.70
N ASP A 28 -11.40 15.66 -2.95
CA ASP A 28 -12.33 16.11 -1.90
C ASP A 28 -12.65 15.02 -0.88
N PHE A 29 -12.76 13.77 -1.32
CA PHE A 29 -12.95 12.62 -0.42
C PHE A 29 -11.79 12.48 0.56
N TYR A 30 -10.56 12.57 0.06
CA TYR A 30 -9.37 12.43 0.90
C TYR A 30 -9.18 13.62 1.84
N LEU A 31 -9.56 14.81 1.41
CA LEU A 31 -9.54 15.99 2.29
C LEU A 31 -10.50 15.84 3.46
N LYS A 32 -11.67 15.23 3.25
CA LYS A 32 -12.64 14.97 4.32
C LYS A 32 -12.10 14.07 5.42
N ILE A 33 -11.28 13.08 5.07
CA ILE A 33 -10.78 12.08 6.02
C ILE A 33 -9.44 12.47 6.63
N MET A 34 -8.89 13.63 6.26
CA MET A 34 -7.66 14.13 6.87
C MET A 34 -7.94 14.61 8.30
N PRO A 35 -7.20 14.10 9.32
CA PRO A 35 -7.35 14.59 10.68
C PRO A 35 -7.11 16.10 10.76
N PRO A 36 -7.96 16.86 11.47
CA PRO A 36 -7.83 18.33 11.54
C PRO A 36 -6.50 18.81 12.13
N TYR A 37 -5.87 18.00 12.97
CA TYR A 37 -4.60 18.35 13.60
C TYR A 37 -3.37 18.22 12.67
N LEU A 38 -3.54 17.61 11.49
CA LEU A 38 -2.45 17.50 10.52
C LEU A 38 -2.38 18.77 9.66
N PRO A 39 -1.18 19.31 9.41
CA PRO A 39 -1.03 20.48 8.54
C PRO A 39 -1.03 20.08 7.06
N LEU A 40 -1.23 21.06 6.18
CA LEU A 40 -1.03 20.92 4.73
C LEU A 40 -1.85 19.78 4.12
N HIS A 41 -3.18 19.80 4.35
CA HIS A 41 -4.06 18.72 3.92
C HIS A 41 -3.98 18.42 2.43
N LEU A 42 -4.08 19.45 1.58
CA LEU A 42 -4.07 19.28 0.12
C LEU A 42 -2.73 18.71 -0.36
N GLU A 43 -1.64 19.27 0.12
CA GLU A 43 -0.29 18.81 -0.21
C GLU A 43 -0.06 17.39 0.27
N ALA A 44 -0.53 17.04 1.47
CA ALA A 44 -0.41 15.69 2.01
C ALA A 44 -1.17 14.68 1.15
N VAL A 45 -2.36 15.00 0.67
CA VAL A 45 -3.14 14.14 -0.23
C VAL A 45 -2.38 13.93 -1.54
N TYR A 46 -1.89 14.98 -2.16
CA TYR A 46 -1.16 14.88 -3.43
C TYR A 46 0.18 14.14 -3.27
N VAL A 47 0.94 14.45 -2.25
CA VAL A 47 2.24 13.80 -2.00
C VAL A 47 2.04 12.31 -1.74
N SER A 48 1.08 11.94 -0.90
CA SER A 48 0.79 10.53 -0.63
C SER A 48 0.32 9.80 -1.89
N GLY A 49 -0.50 10.45 -2.73
CA GLY A 49 -0.94 9.90 -4.02
C GLY A 49 0.24 9.62 -4.96
N VAL A 50 1.18 10.56 -5.06
CA VAL A 50 2.40 10.38 -5.86
C VAL A 50 3.23 9.21 -5.34
N PHE A 51 3.44 9.13 -4.02
CA PHE A 51 4.17 8.02 -3.43
C PHE A 51 3.50 6.67 -3.67
N GLU A 52 2.17 6.61 -3.60
CA GLU A 52 1.43 5.38 -3.90
C GLU A 52 1.64 4.93 -5.35
N ILE A 53 1.57 5.85 -6.30
CA ILE A 53 1.79 5.56 -7.72
C ILE A 53 3.23 5.08 -7.96
N VAL A 54 4.20 5.84 -7.48
CA VAL A 54 5.63 5.55 -7.70
C VAL A 54 6.03 4.24 -7.03
N LEU A 55 5.67 4.06 -5.76
CA LEU A 55 6.02 2.85 -5.02
C LEU A 55 5.30 1.62 -5.58
N GLY A 56 4.04 1.77 -6.00
CA GLY A 56 3.31 0.69 -6.65
C GLY A 56 3.96 0.26 -7.96
N ALA A 57 4.41 1.23 -8.77
CA ALA A 57 5.11 0.96 -10.01
C ALA A 57 6.47 0.29 -9.75
N ILE A 58 7.26 0.80 -8.80
CA ILE A 58 8.56 0.23 -8.43
C ILE A 58 8.42 -1.19 -7.88
N LEU A 59 7.33 -1.46 -7.14
CA LEU A 59 7.05 -2.80 -6.62
C LEU A 59 6.95 -3.84 -7.74
N MET A 60 6.47 -3.45 -8.90
CA MET A 60 6.36 -4.35 -10.06
C MET A 60 7.72 -4.65 -10.71
N VAL A 61 8.75 -3.87 -10.41
CA VAL A 61 10.11 -4.09 -10.90
C VAL A 61 10.85 -4.96 -9.89
N ARG A 62 11.07 -6.21 -10.23
CA ARG A 62 11.60 -7.24 -9.32
C ARG A 62 12.85 -6.82 -8.53
N PRO A 63 13.93 -6.26 -9.14
CA PRO A 63 15.13 -5.89 -8.39
C PRO A 63 14.89 -4.78 -7.35
N LEU A 64 13.85 -3.95 -7.54
CA LEU A 64 13.55 -2.81 -6.69
C LEU A 64 12.40 -3.09 -5.72
N ALA A 65 11.74 -4.25 -5.83
CA ALA A 65 10.57 -4.59 -5.03
C ALA A 65 10.84 -4.53 -3.52
N ARG A 66 12.03 -4.88 -3.09
CA ARG A 66 12.44 -4.80 -1.68
C ARG A 66 12.33 -3.37 -1.14
N TRP A 67 12.87 -2.42 -1.87
CA TRP A 67 12.84 -1.01 -1.48
C TRP A 67 11.42 -0.44 -1.54
N ALA A 68 10.67 -0.80 -2.58
CA ALA A 68 9.25 -0.43 -2.68
C ALA A 68 8.44 -0.99 -1.51
N GLY A 69 8.69 -2.22 -1.10
CA GLY A 69 8.04 -2.83 0.06
C GLY A 69 8.24 -2.02 1.34
N TRP A 70 9.46 -1.61 1.64
CA TRP A 70 9.74 -0.76 2.79
C TRP A 70 9.08 0.62 2.66
N GLY A 71 9.13 1.22 1.47
CA GLY A 71 8.47 2.50 1.20
C GLY A 71 6.96 2.42 1.42
N LEU A 72 6.31 1.35 0.96
CA LEU A 72 4.88 1.13 1.16
C LEU A 72 4.52 0.93 2.64
N ILE A 73 5.36 0.23 3.41
CA ILE A 73 5.16 0.07 4.85
C ILE A 73 5.18 1.43 5.54
N LEU A 74 6.18 2.26 5.24
CA LEU A 74 6.28 3.61 5.81
C LEU A 74 5.07 4.46 5.42
N LEU A 75 4.63 4.38 4.16
CA LEU A 75 3.46 5.10 3.68
C LEU A 75 2.18 4.65 4.41
N LEU A 76 1.97 3.35 4.56
CA LEU A 76 0.82 2.79 5.26
C LEU A 76 0.79 3.23 6.73
N ILE A 77 1.95 3.28 7.39
CA ILE A 77 2.05 3.80 8.76
C ILE A 77 1.70 5.29 8.78
N ALA A 78 2.19 6.05 7.80
CA ALA A 78 1.94 7.49 7.72
C ALA A 78 0.45 7.83 7.49
N ILE A 79 -0.29 6.99 6.77
CA ILE A 79 -1.72 7.21 6.53
C ILE A 79 -2.62 6.61 7.62
N PHE A 80 -2.05 5.89 8.57
CA PHE A 80 -2.81 5.27 9.67
C PHE A 80 -3.62 6.29 10.48
N PRO A 81 -3.12 7.49 10.82
CA PRO A 81 -3.93 8.51 11.49
C PRO A 81 -5.22 8.84 10.76
N ALA A 82 -5.22 8.90 9.43
CA ALA A 82 -6.43 9.14 8.65
C ALA A 82 -7.43 7.97 8.78
N ASN A 83 -6.95 6.74 8.79
CA ASN A 83 -7.81 5.57 9.00
C ASN A 83 -8.42 5.54 10.41
N ILE A 84 -7.65 5.90 11.42
CA ILE A 84 -8.16 6.04 12.80
C ILE A 84 -9.22 7.13 12.86
N TYR A 85 -8.96 8.27 12.22
CA TYR A 85 -9.89 9.40 12.18
C TYR A 85 -11.22 9.00 11.55
N VAL A 86 -11.20 8.28 10.42
CA VAL A 86 -12.42 7.78 9.78
C VAL A 86 -13.17 6.82 10.70
N TYR A 87 -12.46 5.94 11.41
CA TYR A 87 -13.07 5.01 12.35
C TYR A 87 -13.81 5.76 13.49
N GLN A 88 -13.22 6.84 13.96
CA GLN A 88 -13.81 7.68 15.02
C GLN A 88 -14.93 8.59 14.50
N HIS A 89 -14.98 8.87 13.20
CA HIS A 89 -15.93 9.77 12.55
C HIS A 89 -16.58 9.09 11.34
N GLN A 90 -17.30 8.00 11.60
CA GLN A 90 -17.84 7.12 10.55
C GLN A 90 -18.88 7.80 9.66
N ASP A 91 -19.47 8.91 10.10
CA ASP A 91 -20.40 9.73 9.32
C ASP A 91 -19.73 10.40 8.09
N LEU A 92 -18.40 10.56 8.10
CA LEU A 92 -17.68 11.19 7.00
C LEU A 92 -17.64 10.32 5.73
N VAL A 93 -17.72 9.01 5.89
CA VAL A 93 -17.66 8.06 4.78
C VAL A 93 -18.89 7.15 4.85
N PRO A 94 -19.77 7.19 3.81
CA PRO A 94 -20.96 6.35 3.79
C PRO A 94 -20.59 4.88 3.58
N ALA A 95 -20.48 4.14 4.67
CA ALA A 95 -20.19 2.71 4.66
C ALA A 95 -20.81 2.09 5.91
N SER A 96 -20.96 0.75 5.91
CA SER A 96 -21.46 0.04 7.09
C SER A 96 -20.45 0.12 8.25
N PRO A 97 -20.90 0.02 9.52
CA PRO A 97 -19.98 -0.03 10.66
C PRO A 97 -18.96 -1.17 10.56
N LEU A 98 -19.36 -2.29 9.95
CA LEU A 98 -18.46 -3.42 9.73
C LEU A 98 -17.30 -3.04 8.79
N MET A 99 -17.59 -2.31 7.70
CA MET A 99 -16.56 -1.86 6.75
C MET A 99 -15.56 -0.92 7.43
N HIS A 100 -16.05 0.01 8.27
CA HIS A 100 -15.18 0.91 9.02
C HIS A 100 -14.28 0.15 9.99
N THR A 101 -14.84 -0.85 10.68
CA THR A 101 -14.08 -1.69 11.61
C THR A 101 -13.02 -2.54 10.90
N LEU A 102 -13.36 -3.12 9.74
CA LEU A 102 -12.44 -3.96 8.96
C LEU A 102 -11.29 -3.16 8.32
N ARG A 103 -11.46 -1.86 8.15
CA ARG A 103 -10.44 -0.99 7.54
C ARG A 103 -9.13 -1.02 8.33
N LEU A 104 -9.17 -1.07 9.65
CA LEU A 104 -7.98 -1.09 10.50
C LEU A 104 -7.22 -2.42 10.42
N PRO A 105 -7.86 -3.61 10.61
CA PRO A 105 -7.15 -4.87 10.41
C PRO A 105 -6.68 -5.07 8.96
N LEU A 106 -7.42 -4.56 7.97
CA LEU A 106 -7.02 -4.62 6.58
C LEU A 106 -5.70 -3.88 6.36
N GLN A 107 -5.51 -2.75 7.00
CA GLN A 107 -4.25 -2.01 6.92
C GLN A 107 -3.08 -2.85 7.46
N ALA A 108 -3.27 -3.57 8.56
CA ALA A 108 -2.25 -4.49 9.09
C ALA A 108 -1.93 -5.62 8.10
N VAL A 109 -2.95 -6.16 7.43
CA VAL A 109 -2.78 -7.17 6.37
C VAL A 109 -1.97 -6.59 5.20
N MET A 110 -2.25 -5.36 4.79
CA MET A 110 -1.51 -4.69 3.72
C MET A 110 -0.05 -4.48 4.08
N ILE A 111 0.24 -4.10 5.32
CA ILE A 111 1.62 -3.96 5.82
C ILE A 111 2.34 -5.32 5.78
N ALA A 112 1.70 -6.38 6.25
CA ALA A 112 2.27 -7.72 6.22
C ALA A 112 2.52 -8.19 4.78
N TRP A 113 1.60 -7.89 3.86
CA TRP A 113 1.74 -8.20 2.44
C TRP A 113 2.93 -7.47 1.81
N ALA A 114 3.06 -6.17 2.07
CA ALA A 114 4.22 -5.39 1.60
C ALA A 114 5.53 -5.89 2.20
N TYR A 115 5.52 -6.28 3.48
CA TYR A 115 6.68 -6.84 4.17
C TYR A 115 7.22 -8.10 3.48
N TRP A 116 6.34 -8.92 2.90
CA TRP A 116 6.74 -10.13 2.19
C TRP A 116 7.76 -9.85 1.08
N TYR A 117 7.62 -8.70 0.40
CA TYR A 117 8.52 -8.31 -0.69
C TYR A 117 9.82 -7.65 -0.21
N THR A 118 9.90 -7.25 1.05
CA THR A 118 11.14 -6.73 1.63
C THR A 118 12.16 -7.81 1.90
N ARG A 119 11.73 -9.06 1.97
CA ARG A 119 12.61 -10.18 2.26
C ARG A 119 13.33 -10.61 1.00
N PRO A 120 14.67 -10.84 1.08
CA PRO A 120 15.43 -11.30 -0.08
C PRO A 120 14.93 -12.69 -0.52
N GLU A 121 14.81 -12.88 -1.83
CA GLU A 121 14.54 -14.20 -2.38
C GLU A 121 15.77 -15.08 -2.20
N LYS A 122 15.55 -16.34 -1.78
CA LYS A 122 16.63 -17.32 -1.68
C LYS A 122 17.19 -17.57 -3.09
N PRO A 123 18.53 -17.56 -3.28
CA PRO A 123 19.11 -17.91 -4.55
C PRO A 123 18.73 -19.35 -4.91
N LYS A 124 18.59 -19.62 -6.22
CA LYS A 124 18.36 -20.99 -6.71
C LYS A 124 19.50 -21.87 -6.24
N SER A 125 19.18 -23.01 -5.64
CA SER A 125 20.17 -23.98 -5.21
C SER A 125 21.03 -24.40 -6.42
N PRO A 126 22.37 -24.45 -6.28
CA PRO A 126 23.25 -24.93 -7.35
C PRO A 126 22.91 -26.33 -7.91
N SER A 127 22.32 -27.18 -7.06
CA SER A 127 21.89 -28.52 -7.45
C SER A 127 20.77 -28.52 -8.50
N LYS A 128 19.91 -27.48 -8.49
CA LYS A 128 18.83 -27.35 -9.49
C LYS A 128 19.31 -26.80 -10.83
N LEU A 129 20.44 -26.08 -10.83
CA LEU A 129 21.07 -25.59 -12.03
C LEU A 129 21.81 -26.72 -12.76
N ALA A 130 22.45 -27.61 -12.01
CA ALA A 130 23.17 -28.77 -12.58
C ALA A 130 22.24 -29.78 -13.28
N THR A 131 20.97 -29.85 -12.83
CA THR A 131 19.98 -30.79 -13.43
C THR A 131 19.33 -30.24 -14.71
N GLN A 132 19.59 -28.97 -15.05
CA GLN A 132 19.04 -28.33 -16.26
C GLN A 132 20.06 -28.23 -17.41
N ILE A 133 21.27 -28.70 -17.18
CA ILE A 133 22.33 -28.80 -18.17
C ILE A 133 22.40 -30.24 -18.69
#